data_afb6d31ee2c10f2eaff6dc3a09b7796e
#
_entry.id   afb6d31ee2c10f2eaff6dc3a09b7796e
#
_cell.length_a   1.000
_cell.length_b   1.000
_cell.length_c   1.000
_cell.angle_alpha   90.00
_cell.angle_beta   90.00
_cell.angle_gamma   90.00
#
_symmetry.space_group_name_H-M   'P 1'
#
loop_
_entity.id
_entity.type
_entity.pdbx_description
1 polymer ?
#
loop_
_entity_poly.entity_id
_entity_poly.type
_entity_poly.pdbx_seq_one_letter_code
_entity_poly.pdbx_strand_id
1 'polypeptide(L)'
;VAPAQTLSDLEYQRMRVASLAILEKIGVETGGSNVQFAVNPSTGRLIVIEMNPRVSRSSALASKATGFPIAKAAARLAVGDTLDEIVNAITKATPACFEPTIDYCVV
;
A
#
# COMPACT_ATOMS: atom_id res chain seq x y z
N VAL A 1 9.49 -10.06 -0.05
CA VAL A 1 8.38 -10.95 -0.41
C VAL A 1 7.09 -10.15 -0.51
N ALA A 2 6.33 -10.36 -1.55
CA ALA A 2 5.01 -9.79 -1.73
C ALA A 2 4.04 -10.86 -2.30
N PRO A 3 2.87 -11.11 -1.67
CA PRO A 3 2.40 -10.54 -0.39
C PRO A 3 3.14 -11.10 0.83
N ALA A 4 2.91 -10.52 2.01
CA ALA A 4 3.46 -11.03 3.26
C ALA A 4 2.95 -12.45 3.55
N GLN A 5 3.85 -13.40 3.82
CA GLN A 5 3.52 -14.82 3.96
C GLN A 5 3.25 -15.26 5.42
N THR A 6 3.67 -14.45 6.39
CA THR A 6 3.62 -14.79 7.81
C THR A 6 2.50 -14.09 8.57
N LEU A 7 1.66 -13.33 7.89
CA LEU A 7 0.53 -12.63 8.48
C LEU A 7 -0.78 -13.38 8.22
N SER A 8 -1.65 -13.43 9.22
CA SER A 8 -3.04 -13.80 9.01
C SER A 8 -3.81 -12.67 8.31
N ASP A 9 -4.94 -13.00 7.70
CA ASP A 9 -5.81 -12.01 7.07
C ASP A 9 -6.27 -10.93 8.06
N LEU A 10 -6.54 -11.33 9.29
CA LEU A 10 -6.95 -10.40 10.35
C LEU A 10 -5.82 -9.42 10.70
N GLU A 11 -4.58 -9.90 10.84
CA GLU A 11 -3.42 -9.04 11.09
C GLU A 11 -3.18 -8.09 9.95
N TYR A 12 -3.27 -8.56 8.72
CA TYR A 12 -3.14 -7.73 7.52
C TYR A 12 -4.21 -6.62 7.49
N GLN A 13 -5.47 -6.94 7.76
CA GLN A 13 -6.55 -5.96 7.80
C GLN A 13 -6.38 -4.92 8.92
N ARG A 14 -5.87 -5.34 10.07
CA ARG A 14 -5.53 -4.41 11.16
C ARG A 14 -4.42 -3.44 10.75
N MET A 15 -3.38 -3.92 10.09
CA MET A 15 -2.31 -3.07 9.57
C MET A 15 -2.83 -2.09 8.51
N ARG A 16 -3.70 -2.55 7.62
CA ARG A 16 -4.32 -1.73 6.59
C ARG A 16 -5.13 -0.58 7.21
N VAL A 17 -6.02 -0.89 8.13
CA VAL A 17 -6.84 0.12 8.83
C VAL A 17 -5.97 1.09 9.61
N ALA A 18 -4.97 0.59 10.34
CA ALA A 18 -4.03 1.43 11.08
C ALA A 18 -3.24 2.36 10.17
N SER A 19 -2.78 1.87 9.01
CA SER A 19 -2.06 2.68 8.02
C SER A 19 -2.89 3.84 7.51
N LEU A 20 -4.15 3.59 7.15
CA LEU A 20 -5.07 4.63 6.70
C LEU A 20 -5.33 5.68 7.78
N ALA A 21 -5.57 5.23 9.02
CA ALA A 21 -5.77 6.13 10.16
C ALA A 21 -4.55 7.00 10.46
N ILE A 22 -3.34 6.45 10.35
CA ILE A 22 -2.08 7.19 10.56
C ILE A 22 -1.92 8.26 9.47
N LEU A 23 -2.12 7.90 8.21
CA LEU A 23 -2.01 8.83 7.08
C LEU A 23 -3.00 9.99 7.21
N GLU A 24 -4.25 9.69 7.57
CA GLU A 24 -5.28 10.70 7.80
C GLU A 24 -4.94 11.61 8.99
N LYS A 25 -4.49 11.04 10.11
CA LYS A 25 -4.15 11.79 11.32
C LYS A 25 -2.96 12.72 11.12
N ILE A 26 -1.95 12.29 10.38
CA ILE A 26 -0.75 13.11 10.08
C ILE A 26 -1.06 14.15 8.99
N GLY A 27 -2.07 13.90 8.15
CA GLY A 27 -2.45 14.80 7.07
C GLY A 27 -1.49 14.73 5.88
N VAL A 28 -0.98 13.53 5.58
CA VAL A 28 -0.07 13.32 4.45
C VAL A 28 -0.86 13.32 3.15
N GLU A 29 -0.54 14.25 2.27
CA GLU A 29 -1.15 14.39 0.93
C GLU A 29 -0.19 13.98 -0.19
N THR A 30 0.78 13.11 0.10
CA THR A 30 1.71 12.60 -0.90
C THR A 30 1.11 11.42 -1.66
N GLY A 31 1.56 11.20 -2.89
CA GLY A 31 1.06 10.13 -3.75
C GLY A 31 1.47 8.71 -3.35
N GLY A 32 2.25 8.53 -2.30
CA GLY A 32 2.64 7.22 -1.81
C GLY A 32 3.23 7.27 -0.41
N SER A 33 3.04 6.21 0.34
CA SER A 33 3.58 6.07 1.70
C SER A 33 3.96 4.61 1.97
N ASN A 34 4.91 4.45 2.88
CA ASN A 34 5.32 3.16 3.42
C ASN A 34 5.13 3.21 4.93
N VAL A 35 4.38 2.27 5.50
CA VAL A 35 4.19 2.13 6.95
C VAL A 35 4.80 0.82 7.40
N GLN A 36 5.66 0.88 8.40
CA GLN A 36 6.33 -0.29 8.96
C GLN A 36 5.74 -0.67 10.30
N PHE A 37 5.48 -1.95 10.47
CA PHE A 37 4.91 -2.53 11.68
C PHE A 37 5.79 -3.65 12.24
N ALA A 38 5.67 -3.88 13.53
CA ALA A 38 6.12 -5.10 14.18
C ALA A 38 4.92 -5.80 14.84
N VAL A 39 4.90 -7.11 14.74
CA VAL A 39 3.90 -7.96 15.38
C VAL A 39 4.58 -8.86 16.40
N ASN A 40 4.09 -8.86 17.65
CA ASN A 40 4.53 -9.83 18.63
C ASN A 40 3.88 -11.18 18.32
N PRO A 41 4.66 -12.23 17.98
CA PRO A 41 4.09 -13.51 17.57
C PRO A 41 3.35 -14.25 18.70
N SER A 42 3.68 -13.93 19.96
CA SER A 42 3.06 -14.59 21.13
C SER A 42 1.73 -13.94 21.54
N THR A 43 1.62 -12.62 21.43
CA THR A 43 0.44 -11.87 21.90
C THR A 43 -0.40 -11.28 20.76
N GLY A 44 0.13 -11.24 19.55
CA GLY A 44 -0.49 -10.56 18.40
C GLY A 44 -0.48 -9.03 18.50
N ARG A 45 0.27 -8.45 19.46
CA ARG A 45 0.37 -7.01 19.63
C ARG A 45 1.02 -6.37 18.39
N LEU A 46 0.35 -5.39 17.84
CA LEU A 46 0.81 -4.60 16.69
C LEU A 46 1.43 -3.30 17.17
N ILE A 47 2.63 -3.01 16.68
CA ILE A 47 3.35 -1.76 16.96
C ILE A 47 3.72 -1.11 15.64
N VAL A 48 3.43 0.18 15.50
CA VAL A 48 3.92 1.01 14.38
C VAL A 48 5.36 1.40 14.67
N ILE A 49 6.27 1.09 13.75
CA ILE A 49 7.68 1.45 13.85
C ILE A 49 7.91 2.84 13.27
N GLU A 50 7.53 3.02 12.00
CA GLU A 50 7.66 4.31 11.32
C GLU A 50 6.72 4.40 10.12
N MET A 51 6.49 5.63 9.68
CA MET A 51 5.82 5.94 8.43
C MET A 51 6.68 6.87 7.58
N ASN A 52 6.87 6.50 6.33
CA ASN A 52 7.65 7.26 5.37
C ASN A 52 6.76 7.73 4.22
N PRO A 53 6.47 9.03 4.11
CA PRO A 53 5.61 9.58 3.05
C PRO A 53 6.39 9.73 1.74
N ARG A 54 6.73 8.62 1.13
CA ARG A 54 7.47 8.58 -0.13
C ARG A 54 7.28 7.25 -0.86
N VAL A 55 7.54 7.25 -2.15
CA VAL A 55 7.74 6.04 -2.94
C VAL A 55 9.15 5.49 -2.67
N SER A 56 9.26 4.21 -2.37
CA SER A 56 10.50 3.58 -1.92
C SER A 56 10.80 2.28 -2.68
N ARG A 57 11.87 1.58 -2.27
CA ARG A 57 12.20 0.25 -2.82
C ARG A 57 11.07 -0.77 -2.61
N SER A 58 10.40 -0.73 -1.46
CA SER A 58 9.24 -1.60 -1.21
C SER A 58 8.09 -1.28 -2.15
N SER A 59 7.89 -0.02 -2.50
CA SER A 59 6.91 0.38 -3.51
C SER A 59 7.26 -0.16 -4.90
N ALA A 60 8.54 -0.22 -5.25
CA ALA A 60 8.99 -0.80 -6.50
C ALA A 60 8.70 -2.31 -6.56
N LEU A 61 8.96 -3.04 -5.46
CA LEU A 61 8.60 -4.45 -5.35
C LEU A 61 7.09 -4.66 -5.45
N ALA A 62 6.31 -3.87 -4.74
CA ALA A 62 4.85 -3.93 -4.78
C ALA A 62 4.32 -3.63 -6.19
N SER A 63 4.87 -2.64 -6.89
CA SER A 63 4.52 -2.34 -8.28
C SER A 63 4.81 -3.52 -9.21
N LYS A 64 5.97 -4.16 -9.05
CA LYS A 64 6.35 -5.34 -9.82
C LYS A 64 5.43 -6.53 -9.53
N ALA A 65 5.12 -6.76 -8.26
CA ALA A 65 4.28 -7.88 -7.84
C ALA A 65 2.84 -7.75 -8.31
N THR A 66 2.26 -6.57 -8.20
CA THR A 66 0.86 -6.31 -8.54
C THR A 66 0.64 -5.90 -10.00
N GLY A 67 1.70 -5.47 -10.69
CA GLY A 67 1.58 -4.81 -12.00
C GLY A 67 1.02 -3.39 -11.93
N PHE A 68 0.68 -2.90 -10.72
CA PHE A 68 0.16 -1.55 -10.54
C PHE A 68 1.32 -0.54 -10.45
N PRO A 69 1.37 0.49 -11.34
CA PRO A 69 2.48 1.42 -11.39
C PRO A 69 2.36 2.52 -10.33
N ILE A 70 2.78 2.24 -9.10
CA ILE A 70 2.63 3.13 -7.94
C ILE A 70 3.26 4.50 -8.20
N ALA A 71 4.48 4.55 -8.75
CA ALA A 71 5.16 5.83 -9.01
C ALA A 71 4.42 6.70 -10.05
N LYS A 72 3.86 6.07 -11.09
CA LYS A 72 3.07 6.77 -12.08
C LYS A 72 1.77 7.32 -11.50
N ALA A 73 1.08 6.53 -10.67
CA ALA A 73 -0.11 6.97 -9.97
C ALA A 73 0.21 8.11 -9.00
N ALA A 74 1.31 8.00 -8.23
CA ALA A 74 1.78 9.04 -7.32
C ALA A 74 2.05 10.37 -8.05
N ALA A 75 2.66 10.32 -9.23
CA ALA A 75 2.92 11.51 -10.04
C ALA A 75 1.61 12.17 -10.50
N ARG A 76 0.61 11.40 -10.90
CA ARG A 76 -0.70 11.94 -11.30
C ARG A 76 -1.46 12.54 -10.12
N LEU A 77 -1.43 11.90 -8.96
CA LEU A 77 -2.01 12.44 -7.74
C LEU A 77 -1.36 13.77 -7.34
N ALA A 78 -0.05 13.90 -7.55
CA ALA A 78 0.69 15.13 -7.25
C ALA A 78 0.28 16.33 -8.12
N VAL A 79 -0.25 16.09 -9.32
CA VAL A 79 -0.74 17.14 -10.22
C VAL A 79 -2.25 17.38 -10.12
N GLY A 80 -2.91 16.74 -9.17
CA GLY A 80 -4.31 17.00 -8.81
C GLY A 80 -5.33 15.96 -9.24
N ASP A 81 -4.92 14.87 -9.92
CA ASP A 81 -5.83 13.77 -10.23
C ASP A 81 -6.23 13.04 -8.94
N THR A 82 -7.41 12.44 -8.91
CA THR A 82 -7.85 11.56 -7.83
C THR A 82 -7.78 10.08 -8.28
N LEU A 83 -7.77 9.14 -7.32
CA LEU A 83 -7.63 7.71 -7.65
C LEU A 83 -8.79 7.16 -8.48
N ASP A 84 -9.97 7.70 -8.34
CA ASP A 84 -11.14 7.34 -9.14
C ASP A 84 -11.10 7.90 -10.58
N GLU A 85 -10.35 8.98 -10.79
CA GLU A 85 -10.12 9.56 -12.13
C GLU A 85 -8.99 8.86 -12.89
N ILE A 86 -8.08 8.19 -12.17
CA ILE A 86 -6.96 7.46 -12.79
C ILE A 86 -7.44 6.08 -13.20
N VAL A 87 -7.33 5.76 -14.49
CA VAL A 87 -7.63 4.42 -15.01
C VAL A 87 -6.59 3.42 -14.53
N ASN A 88 -7.05 2.29 -14.01
CA ASN A 88 -6.17 1.19 -13.60
C ASN A 88 -5.38 0.66 -14.79
N ALA A 89 -4.05 0.68 -14.70
CA ALA A 89 -3.17 0.29 -15.80
C ALA A 89 -3.23 -1.22 -16.14
N ILE A 90 -3.70 -2.04 -15.21
CA ILE A 90 -3.82 -3.50 -15.39
C ILE A 90 -5.13 -3.82 -16.11
N THR A 91 -6.25 -3.39 -15.54
CA THR A 91 -7.58 -3.71 -16.05
C THR A 91 -7.99 -2.84 -17.25
N LYS A 92 -7.48 -1.61 -17.31
CA LYS A 92 -7.83 -0.57 -18.29
C LYS A 92 -9.32 -0.21 -18.32
N ALA A 93 -10.07 -0.71 -17.36
CA ALA A 93 -11.52 -0.55 -17.27
C ALA A 93 -11.99 -0.02 -15.91
N THR A 94 -11.27 -0.37 -14.82
CA THR A 94 -11.61 0.04 -13.46
C THR A 94 -10.77 1.23 -12.99
N PRO A 95 -11.29 2.05 -12.03
CA PRO A 95 -10.49 3.09 -11.39
C PRO A 95 -9.32 2.54 -10.59
N ALA A 96 -8.27 3.35 -10.41
CA ALA A 96 -7.07 2.98 -9.65
C ALA A 96 -7.32 2.85 -8.13
N CYS A 97 -8.48 3.27 -7.63
CA CYS A 97 -8.86 3.14 -6.22
C CYS A 97 -9.16 1.69 -5.80
N PHE A 98 -9.39 0.78 -6.74
CA PHE A 98 -9.54 -0.64 -6.44
C PHE A 98 -8.20 -1.29 -6.14
N GLU A 99 -8.12 -1.94 -4.97
CA GLU A 99 -6.89 -2.60 -4.53
C GLU A 99 -6.60 -3.84 -5.39
N PRO A 100 -5.34 -4.01 -5.84
CA PRO A 100 -4.97 -5.19 -6.63
C PRO A 100 -4.90 -6.44 -5.75
N THR A 101 -5.27 -7.57 -6.32
CA THR A 101 -5.10 -8.91 -5.73
C THR A 101 -4.20 -9.76 -6.60
N ILE A 102 -3.39 -10.61 -5.98
CA ILE A 102 -2.48 -11.53 -6.67
C ILE A 102 -2.63 -12.94 -6.12
N ASP A 103 -2.46 -13.92 -6.97
CA ASP A 103 -2.53 -15.35 -6.66
C ASP A 103 -1.16 -16.05 -6.70
N TYR A 104 -0.09 -15.26 -6.68
CA TYR A 104 1.31 -15.70 -6.70
C TYR A 104 2.12 -14.90 -5.67
N CYS A 105 3.32 -15.37 -5.39
CA CYS A 105 4.26 -14.73 -4.48
C CYS A 105 5.50 -14.26 -5.25
N VAL A 106 5.95 -13.06 -4.98
CA VAL A 106 7.19 -12.49 -5.53
C VAL A 106 8.23 -12.37 -4.42
N VAL A 107 9.41 -12.89 -4.68
CA VAL A 107 10.57 -12.87 -3.76
C VAL A 107 11.63 -11.92 -4.30
#